data_d4929902e9c5b2d96ff753318be34ed9
#
_entry.id   d4929902e9c5b2d96ff753318be34ed9
#
_cell.length_a   1.000
_cell.length_b   1.000
_cell.length_c   1.000
_cell.angle_alpha   90.00
_cell.angle_beta   90.00
_cell.angle_gamma   90.00
#
_symmetry.space_group_name_H-M   'P 1'
#
loop_
_entity.id
_entity.type
_entity.pdbx_description
1 polymer ?
#
loop_
_entity_poly.entity_id
_entity_poly.type
_entity_poly.pdbx_seq_one_letter_code
_entity_poly.pdbx_strand_id
1 'polypeptide(L)'
;MGEAHVTASFNNIIISLTNKKGDVISWSSAGKMGFRGSKKNTPYAAQIASEDCAKVAHEAGLRKVKVYVKGPGNGRESAIRSIHNSGIEVTEIIDVTP
;
A
#
# COMPACT_ATOMS: atom_id res chain seq x y z
N MET A 1 -14.34 -0.74 -8.13
CA MET A 1 -13.77 -0.04 -6.98
C MET A 1 -13.33 -1.02 -5.92
N GLY A 2 -12.20 -0.80 -5.29
CA GLY A 2 -11.68 -1.67 -4.26
C GLY A 2 -11.18 -0.91 -3.06
N GLU A 3 -10.41 -1.59 -2.22
CA GLU A 3 -9.82 -1.01 -1.03
C GLU A 3 -8.32 -1.26 -0.99
N ALA A 4 -7.59 -0.30 -0.46
CA ALA A 4 -6.17 -0.45 -0.18
C ALA A 4 -5.99 -0.40 1.33
N HIS A 5 -5.27 -1.37 1.87
CA HIS A 5 -4.97 -1.44 3.29
C HIS A 5 -3.47 -1.27 3.46
N VAL A 6 -3.08 -0.17 4.09
CA VAL A 6 -1.67 0.15 4.34
C VAL A 6 -1.43 0.05 5.83
N THR A 7 -0.61 -0.91 6.23
CA THR A 7 -0.23 -1.07 7.63
C THR A 7 1.25 -0.75 7.76
N ALA A 8 1.57 0.34 8.46
CA ALA A 8 2.92 0.79 8.68
C ALA A 8 3.32 0.61 10.14
N SER A 9 4.48 0.04 10.37
CA SER A 9 5.05 -0.12 11.70
C SER A 9 6.49 0.39 11.70
N PHE A 10 7.14 0.35 12.84
CA PHE A 10 8.52 0.82 12.94
C PHE A 10 9.52 -0.03 12.16
N ASN A 11 9.16 -1.26 11.83
CA ASN A 11 10.09 -2.18 11.18
C ASN A 11 9.57 -2.81 9.90
N ASN A 12 8.43 -2.36 9.39
CA ASN A 12 7.92 -2.87 8.12
C ASN A 12 6.76 -2.01 7.63
N ILE A 13 6.39 -2.22 6.37
CA ILE A 13 5.15 -1.70 5.80
C ILE A 13 4.54 -2.80 4.94
N ILE A 14 3.24 -2.98 5.06
CA ILE A 14 2.50 -3.99 4.31
C ILE A 14 1.34 -3.31 3.61
N ILE A 15 1.21 -3.56 2.32
CA ILE A 15 0.12 -3.02 1.50
C ILE A 15 -0.65 -4.18 0.90
N SER A 16 -1.98 -4.13 0.98
CA SER A 16 -2.83 -5.07 0.26
C SER A 16 -3.92 -4.30 -0.47
N LEU A 17 -4.22 -4.75 -1.67
CA LEU A 17 -5.27 -4.18 -2.51
C LEU A 17 -6.35 -5.24 -2.72
N THR A 18 -7.57 -4.88 -2.44
CA THR A 18 -8.70 -5.81 -2.49
C THR A 18 -9.73 -5.35 -3.50
N ASN A 19 -10.58 -6.27 -3.92
CA ASN A 19 -11.73 -5.91 -4.72
C ASN A 19 -12.88 -5.45 -3.81
N LYS A 20 -14.00 -5.12 -4.41
CA LYS A 20 -15.20 -4.64 -3.72
C LYS A 20 -15.73 -5.63 -2.68
N LYS A 21 -15.47 -6.91 -2.88
CA LYS A 21 -15.94 -7.97 -1.97
C LYS A 21 -14.99 -8.23 -0.80
N GLY A 22 -13.81 -7.59 -0.80
CA GLY A 22 -12.82 -7.81 0.22
C GLY A 22 -11.78 -8.88 -0.12
N ASP A 23 -11.83 -9.46 -1.31
CA ASP A 23 -10.83 -10.45 -1.74
C ASP A 23 -9.54 -9.75 -2.13
N VAL A 24 -8.41 -10.26 -1.65
CA VAL A 24 -7.11 -9.67 -1.95
C VAL A 24 -6.73 -9.90 -3.41
N ILE A 25 -6.53 -8.83 -4.16
CA ILE A 25 -6.07 -8.89 -5.55
C ILE A 25 -4.55 -8.98 -5.59
N SER A 26 -3.89 -8.17 -4.75
CA SER A 26 -2.43 -8.16 -4.67
C SER A 26 -2.01 -7.67 -3.29
N TRP A 27 -0.80 -8.06 -2.89
CA TRP A 27 -0.19 -7.54 -1.66
C TRP A 27 1.31 -7.46 -1.83
N SER A 28 1.92 -6.59 -1.06
CA SER A 28 3.37 -6.49 -1.01
C SER A 28 3.80 -5.92 0.33
N SER A 29 5.08 -6.05 0.63
CA SER A 29 5.66 -5.48 1.84
C SER A 29 7.11 -5.12 1.57
N ALA A 30 7.67 -4.30 2.45
CA ALA A 30 9.09 -3.97 2.35
C ALA A 30 9.95 -5.24 2.46
N GLY A 31 9.57 -6.16 3.33
CA GLY A 31 10.29 -7.43 3.46
C GLY A 31 10.22 -8.28 2.19
N LYS A 32 9.07 -8.32 1.55
CA LYS A 32 8.88 -9.04 0.29
C LYS A 32 9.78 -8.49 -0.80
N MET A 33 10.01 -7.18 -0.81
CA MET A 33 10.83 -6.50 -1.81
C MET A 33 12.33 -6.54 -1.51
N GLY A 34 12.73 -7.26 -0.47
CA GLY A 34 14.14 -7.48 -0.15
C GLY A 34 14.74 -6.50 0.85
N PHE A 35 13.98 -5.57 1.38
CA PHE A 35 14.48 -4.67 2.42
C PHE A 35 14.62 -5.41 3.74
N ARG A 36 15.63 -5.05 4.53
CA ARG A 36 15.93 -5.71 5.80
C ARG A 36 16.17 -4.72 6.92
N GLY A 37 15.81 -5.11 8.14
CA GLY A 37 16.05 -4.31 9.32
C GLY A 37 15.38 -2.95 9.26
N SER A 38 16.10 -1.92 9.66
CA SER A 38 15.57 -0.55 9.67
C SER A 38 15.23 -0.02 8.29
N LYS A 39 15.76 -0.62 7.22
CA LYS A 39 15.47 -0.20 5.86
C LYS A 39 14.03 -0.49 5.45
N LYS A 40 13.35 -1.40 6.14
CA LYS A 40 11.94 -1.69 5.88
C LYS A 40 11.01 -0.56 6.27
N ASN A 41 11.47 0.37 7.09
CA ASN A 41 10.68 1.49 7.59
C ASN A 41 11.12 2.81 6.94
N THR A 42 11.41 2.80 5.64
CA THR A 42 11.79 4.01 4.93
C THR A 42 10.73 4.37 3.89
N PRO A 43 10.60 5.65 3.53
CA PRO A 43 9.69 6.05 2.47
C PRO A 43 10.01 5.37 1.14
N TYR A 44 11.29 5.13 0.86
CA TYR A 44 11.69 4.43 -0.35
C TYR A 44 11.19 2.99 -0.38
N ALA A 45 11.33 2.27 0.74
CA ALA A 45 10.82 0.90 0.83
C ALA A 45 9.30 0.86 0.65
N ALA A 46 8.59 1.83 1.24
CA ALA A 46 7.14 1.94 1.07
C ALA A 46 6.76 2.20 -0.39
N GLN A 47 7.52 3.06 -1.06
CA GLN A 47 7.31 3.35 -2.48
C GLN A 47 7.45 2.09 -3.32
N ILE A 48 8.53 1.35 -3.15
CA ILE A 48 8.82 0.14 -3.94
C ILE A 48 7.74 -0.92 -3.69
N ALA A 49 7.38 -1.17 -2.43
CA ALA A 49 6.35 -2.14 -2.10
C ALA A 49 5.00 -1.75 -2.67
N SER A 50 4.65 -0.47 -2.60
CA SER A 50 3.37 0.03 -3.10
C SER A 50 3.30 -0.02 -4.62
N GLU A 51 4.38 0.30 -5.31
CA GLU A 51 4.44 0.21 -6.77
C GLU A 51 4.26 -1.23 -7.23
N ASP A 52 4.91 -2.19 -6.57
CA ASP A 52 4.77 -3.61 -6.89
C ASP A 52 3.32 -4.05 -6.75
N CYS A 53 2.72 -3.74 -5.62
CA CYS A 53 1.34 -4.11 -5.31
C CYS A 53 0.36 -3.45 -6.29
N ALA A 54 0.51 -2.15 -6.52
CA ALA A 54 -0.40 -1.40 -7.37
C ALA A 54 -0.30 -1.82 -8.83
N LYS A 55 0.89 -2.15 -9.30
CA LYS A 55 1.07 -2.60 -10.68
C LYS A 55 0.26 -3.87 -10.96
N VAL A 56 0.35 -4.84 -10.06
CA VAL A 56 -0.38 -6.10 -10.20
C VAL A 56 -1.89 -5.85 -10.17
N ALA A 57 -2.36 -5.04 -9.24
CA ALA A 57 -3.78 -4.73 -9.12
C ALA A 57 -4.30 -3.97 -10.34
N HIS A 58 -3.52 -3.02 -10.85
CA HIS A 58 -3.90 -2.25 -12.03
C HIS A 58 -4.03 -3.17 -13.26
N GLU A 59 -3.10 -4.10 -13.42
CA GLU A 59 -3.16 -5.09 -14.50
C GLU A 59 -4.39 -5.98 -14.38
N ALA A 60 -4.86 -6.23 -13.15
CA ALA A 60 -6.07 -7.01 -12.89
C ALA A 60 -7.36 -6.20 -13.07
N GLY A 61 -7.26 -4.92 -13.41
CA GLY A 61 -8.42 -4.08 -13.69
C GLY A 61 -8.83 -3.10 -12.60
N LEU A 62 -8.11 -3.06 -11.48
CA LEU A 62 -8.42 -2.14 -10.40
C LEU A 62 -8.05 -0.70 -10.79
N ARG A 63 -8.97 0.23 -10.68
CA ARG A 63 -8.77 1.62 -11.10
C ARG A 63 -9.04 2.66 -10.02
N LYS A 64 -9.83 2.31 -9.00
CA LYS A 64 -10.19 3.22 -7.91
C LYS A 64 -10.15 2.46 -6.60
N VAL A 65 -9.63 3.10 -5.56
CA VAL A 65 -9.59 2.51 -4.22
C VAL A 65 -9.90 3.54 -3.15
N LYS A 66 -10.43 3.04 -2.05
CA LYS A 66 -10.50 3.74 -0.79
C LYS A 66 -9.34 3.22 0.04
N VAL A 67 -8.54 4.11 0.62
CA VAL A 67 -7.32 3.72 1.34
C VAL A 67 -7.56 3.77 2.84
N TYR A 68 -7.27 2.67 3.50
CA TYR A 68 -7.28 2.57 4.97
C TYR A 68 -5.83 2.50 5.45
N VAL A 69 -5.42 3.48 6.25
CA VAL A 69 -4.05 3.59 6.72
C VAL A 69 -4.00 3.32 8.22
N LYS A 70 -3.10 2.44 8.62
CA LYS A 70 -2.92 2.08 10.02
C LYS A 70 -1.43 2.10 10.39
N GLY A 71 -1.13 2.70 11.55
CA GLY A 71 0.21 2.67 12.13
C GLY A 71 0.99 3.96 11.97
N PRO A 72 2.02 4.13 12.81
CA PRO A 72 2.80 5.38 12.88
C PRO A 72 3.98 5.46 11.92
N GLY A 73 4.15 4.48 11.03
CA GLY A 73 5.33 4.40 10.18
C GLY A 73 5.49 5.57 9.22
N ASN A 74 6.73 5.82 8.82
CA ASN A 74 7.08 6.94 7.95
C ASN A 74 6.69 6.73 6.50
N GLY A 75 6.30 5.52 6.12
CA GLY A 75 6.01 5.17 4.74
C GLY A 75 4.59 5.44 4.26
N ARG A 76 3.71 5.91 5.14
CA ARG A 76 2.28 6.08 4.84
C ARG A 76 2.02 6.93 3.61
N GLU A 77 2.54 8.14 3.61
CA GLU A 77 2.32 9.08 2.51
C GLU A 77 2.95 8.59 1.22
N SER A 78 4.14 8.02 1.32
CA SER A 78 4.84 7.48 0.17
C SER A 78 4.05 6.34 -0.46
N ALA A 79 3.47 5.46 0.35
CA ALA A 79 2.63 4.37 -0.12
C ALA A 79 1.40 4.88 -0.88
N ILE A 80 0.70 5.84 -0.29
CA ILE A 80 -0.52 6.40 -0.91
C ILE A 80 -0.17 7.09 -2.23
N ARG A 81 0.91 7.86 -2.24
CA ARG A 81 1.36 8.56 -3.44
C ARG A 81 1.73 7.57 -4.55
N SER A 82 2.39 6.48 -4.20
CA SER A 82 2.79 5.47 -5.17
C SER A 82 1.60 4.74 -5.77
N ILE A 83 0.58 4.46 -4.98
CA ILE A 83 -0.67 3.86 -5.47
C ILE A 83 -1.31 4.81 -6.50
N HIS A 84 -1.40 6.09 -6.16
CA HIS A 84 -1.95 7.09 -7.07
C HIS A 84 -1.15 7.19 -8.36
N ASN A 85 0.17 7.24 -8.26
CA ASN A 85 1.04 7.38 -9.42
C ASN A 85 1.04 6.14 -10.32
N SER A 86 0.58 5.01 -9.82
CA SER A 86 0.49 3.78 -10.60
C SER A 86 -0.78 3.68 -11.45
N GLY A 87 -1.59 4.74 -11.47
CA GLY A 87 -2.80 4.78 -12.27
C GLY A 87 -4.06 4.35 -11.55
N ILE A 88 -4.00 4.20 -10.22
CA ILE A 88 -5.16 3.86 -9.40
C ILE A 88 -5.60 5.12 -8.66
N GLU A 89 -6.82 5.57 -8.91
CA GLU A 89 -7.36 6.75 -8.25
C GLU A 89 -7.66 6.47 -6.77
N VAL A 90 -7.14 7.32 -5.89
CA VAL A 90 -7.44 7.25 -4.47
C VAL A 90 -8.63 8.16 -4.22
N THR A 91 -9.78 7.56 -3.91
CA THR A 91 -11.03 8.32 -3.74
C THR A 91 -11.19 8.87 -2.34
N GLU A 92 -10.60 8.19 -1.35
CA GLU A 92 -10.73 8.58 0.05
C GLU A 92 -9.58 7.97 0.85
N ILE A 93 -9.12 8.68 1.87
CA ILE A 93 -8.09 8.19 2.77
C ILE A 93 -8.67 8.18 4.17
N ILE A 94 -8.67 7.02 4.80
CA ILE A 94 -9.21 6.83 6.14
C ILE A 94 -8.10 6.37 7.07
N ASP A 95 -7.80 7.15 8.08
CA ASP A 95 -6.81 6.79 9.09
C ASP A 95 -7.51 5.98 10.18
N VAL A 96 -7.08 4.72 10.33
CA VAL A 96 -7.64 3.80 11.33
C VAL A 96 -6.64 3.51 12.44
N THR A 97 -5.62 4.34 12.60
CA THR A 97 -4.64 4.21 13.67
C THR A 97 -5.33 4.43 15.02
N PRO A 98 -5.21 3.48 15.96
CA PRO A 98 -5.83 3.62 17.27
C PRO A 98 -5.20 4.70 18.15
#